data_f512bd343b08f3a671df4fa6115ff6f1
#
_entry.id   f512bd343b08f3a671df4fa6115ff6f1
#
_cell.length_a   1.000
_cell.length_b   1.000
_cell.length_c   1.000
_cell.angle_alpha   90.00
_cell.angle_beta   90.00
_cell.angle_gamma   90.00
#
_symmetry.space_group_name_H-M   'P 1'
#
loop_
_entity.id
_entity.type
_entity.pdbx_description
1 polymer ?
#
loop_
_entity_poly.entity_id
_entity_poly.type
_entity_poly.pdbx_seq_one_letter_code
_entity_poly.pdbx_strand_id
1 'polypeptide(L)'
;DASSSKTTGTAVKDACYVEDGSETAEKTAYSNVYADSAEWAAWQEKWKTIRNNYEQIALTPGENATKMNFAWYCVTEEIPKIKLMDSQGRVIQEVQGQQNLANKETITENDNVITLIPNKVTVSGLAENTSYQYQYYLDGAWSDTYTFETKSTENFSVMYVGDPQIGASVGQDDNSKEYHAMNDAYNWNHTLSSALSAHSNVSFILSAGDQINQTSVSKDADKLEQQIEYAGFLSSPLLRSMPVATTIGNHDSKSVNYSNHFNNPNTATSVATTEGKTDAGTDYYFTYGNTLFVSIDTNNYNCATHENVIKEAVEANPDATWRVLMFHQDIYGSGYDHSDSDGIVLRTQLTPIIDKYDFDAVLQGHDHTYSRTYQLSSDGQT
;
A
#
# COMPACT_ATOMS: atom_id res chain seq x y z
N ASP A 1 39.99 -3.85 -26.40
CA ASP A 1 38.78 -4.28 -27.13
C ASP A 1 38.07 -5.34 -26.31
N ALA A 2 37.17 -4.91 -25.42
CA ALA A 2 36.25 -5.80 -24.71
C ALA A 2 34.93 -5.80 -25.46
N SER A 3 34.67 -6.84 -26.24
CA SER A 3 33.39 -7.09 -26.84
C SER A 3 32.38 -7.46 -25.73
N SER A 4 31.53 -6.52 -25.34
CA SER A 4 30.38 -6.84 -24.51
C SER A 4 29.39 -7.66 -25.33
N SER A 5 29.27 -8.95 -25.04
CA SER A 5 28.15 -9.74 -25.49
C SER A 5 26.88 -9.21 -24.80
N LYS A 6 26.09 -8.42 -25.51
CA LYS A 6 24.71 -8.16 -25.12
C LYS A 6 23.99 -9.50 -25.19
N THR A 7 23.78 -10.13 -24.06
CA THR A 7 22.72 -11.12 -23.91
C THR A 7 21.41 -10.35 -24.13
N THR A 8 20.83 -10.52 -25.31
CA THR A 8 19.44 -10.14 -25.57
C THR A 8 18.57 -11.04 -24.70
N GLY A 9 18.36 -10.64 -23.46
CA GLY A 9 17.23 -11.15 -22.69
C GLY A 9 15.99 -10.77 -23.49
N THR A 10 15.19 -11.75 -23.84
CA THR A 10 13.87 -11.49 -24.40
C THR A 10 13.12 -10.73 -23.32
N ALA A 11 12.95 -9.41 -23.50
CA ALA A 11 12.10 -8.65 -22.62
C ALA A 11 10.75 -9.36 -22.66
N VAL A 12 10.30 -9.83 -21.51
CA VAL A 12 8.94 -10.32 -21.35
C VAL A 12 8.10 -9.06 -21.55
N LYS A 13 7.46 -8.96 -22.71
CA LYS A 13 6.57 -7.84 -22.99
C LYS A 13 5.43 -7.92 -21.98
N ASP A 14 5.27 -6.89 -21.21
CA ASP A 14 4.09 -6.70 -20.38
C ASP A 14 2.86 -6.78 -21.33
N ALA A 15 1.81 -7.46 -20.89
CA ALA A 15 0.57 -7.58 -21.66
C ALA A 15 -0.06 -6.22 -21.99
N CYS A 16 0.30 -5.22 -21.21
CA CYS A 16 -0.27 -3.89 -21.27
C CYS A 16 0.59 -2.89 -22.06
N TYR A 17 1.80 -3.26 -22.47
CA TYR A 17 2.71 -2.34 -23.14
C TYR A 17 3.06 -2.80 -24.54
N VAL A 18 2.63 -2.03 -25.55
CA VAL A 18 3.01 -2.21 -26.97
C VAL A 18 3.96 -1.08 -27.34
N GLU A 19 5.25 -1.37 -27.38
CA GLU A 19 6.34 -0.40 -27.57
C GLU A 19 6.54 0.05 -29.03
N ASP A 20 5.78 -0.43 -29.98
CA ASP A 20 6.17 -0.24 -31.39
C ASP A 20 5.40 0.82 -32.17
N GLY A 21 4.59 1.63 -31.55
CA GLY A 21 3.91 2.74 -32.25
C GLY A 21 3.22 2.34 -33.58
N SER A 22 3.07 1.07 -33.89
CA SER A 22 2.35 0.63 -35.06
C SER A 22 0.86 0.65 -34.80
N GLU A 23 0.14 1.43 -35.54
CA GLU A 23 -1.34 1.51 -35.50
C GLU A 23 -2.05 0.19 -35.85
N THR A 24 -1.29 -0.88 -36.05
CA THR A 24 -1.78 -2.20 -36.47
C THR A 24 -1.64 -3.29 -35.44
N ALA A 25 -1.22 -2.99 -34.20
CA ALA A 25 -1.38 -3.94 -33.13
C ALA A 25 -2.87 -4.27 -33.04
N GLU A 26 -3.27 -5.47 -33.45
CA GLU A 26 -4.63 -5.93 -33.22
C GLU A 26 -4.95 -5.67 -31.75
N LYS A 27 -5.98 -4.87 -31.50
CA LYS A 27 -6.55 -4.69 -30.17
C LYS A 27 -7.04 -6.07 -29.74
N THR A 28 -6.11 -6.88 -29.23
CA THR A 28 -6.48 -8.13 -28.60
C THR A 28 -7.32 -7.75 -27.39
N ALA A 29 -8.50 -8.30 -27.37
CA ALA A 29 -9.38 -8.17 -26.22
C ALA A 29 -8.54 -8.42 -24.96
N TYR A 30 -8.70 -7.58 -23.93
CA TYR A 30 -7.99 -7.66 -22.67
C TYR A 30 -8.00 -9.08 -22.14
N SER A 31 -6.98 -9.79 -22.43
CA SER A 31 -6.67 -11.06 -21.79
C SER A 31 -5.30 -10.88 -21.13
N ASN A 32 -5.18 -11.25 -19.87
CA ASN A 32 -3.90 -11.28 -19.24
C ASN A 32 -3.03 -12.35 -19.93
N VAL A 33 -1.89 -11.94 -20.50
CA VAL A 33 -1.02 -12.87 -21.24
C VAL A 33 -0.37 -13.93 -20.37
N TYR A 34 -0.38 -13.77 -19.05
CA TYR A 34 0.17 -14.71 -18.09
C TYR A 34 -0.85 -15.76 -17.63
N ALA A 35 -2.13 -15.54 -17.89
CA ALA A 35 -3.18 -16.48 -17.57
C ALA A 35 -3.54 -17.29 -18.81
N ASP A 36 -3.78 -18.60 -18.63
CA ASP A 36 -4.49 -19.33 -19.67
C ASP A 36 -5.94 -18.82 -19.79
N SER A 37 -6.59 -19.12 -20.92
CA SER A 37 -7.92 -18.59 -21.19
C SER A 37 -8.99 -19.01 -20.17
N ALA A 38 -8.82 -20.17 -19.51
CA ALA A 38 -9.73 -20.65 -18.47
C ALA A 38 -9.51 -19.93 -17.15
N GLU A 39 -8.25 -19.71 -16.78
CA GLU A 39 -7.88 -18.97 -15.58
C GLU A 39 -8.35 -17.50 -15.66
N TRP A 40 -8.10 -16.88 -16.79
CA TRP A 40 -8.56 -15.50 -17.02
C TRP A 40 -10.09 -15.39 -17.00
N ALA A 41 -10.81 -16.34 -17.63
CA ALA A 41 -12.27 -16.37 -17.60
C ALA A 41 -12.80 -16.53 -16.17
N ALA A 42 -12.17 -17.39 -15.37
CA ALA A 42 -12.52 -17.56 -13.96
C ALA A 42 -12.28 -16.30 -13.12
N TRP A 43 -11.18 -15.58 -13.41
CA TRP A 43 -10.91 -14.28 -12.79
C TRP A 43 -11.93 -13.23 -13.15
N GLN A 44 -12.32 -13.11 -14.41
CA GLN A 44 -13.36 -12.19 -14.86
C GLN A 44 -14.70 -12.43 -14.15
N GLU A 45 -15.09 -13.69 -13.93
CA GLU A 45 -16.28 -14.00 -13.14
C GLU A 45 -16.12 -13.60 -11.66
N LYS A 46 -14.96 -13.87 -11.07
CA LYS A 46 -14.65 -13.48 -9.70
C LYS A 46 -14.63 -11.97 -9.51
N TRP A 47 -14.12 -11.25 -10.51
CA TRP A 47 -14.05 -9.78 -10.51
C TRP A 47 -15.42 -9.13 -10.33
N LYS A 48 -16.48 -9.69 -10.89
CA LYS A 48 -17.86 -9.18 -10.73
C LYS A 48 -18.29 -9.05 -9.26
N THR A 49 -17.71 -9.86 -8.38
CA THR A 49 -17.95 -9.78 -6.94
C THR A 49 -16.92 -8.87 -6.26
N ILE A 50 -15.66 -8.95 -6.68
CA ILE A 50 -14.56 -8.18 -6.09
C ILE A 50 -14.80 -6.68 -6.24
N ARG A 51 -15.13 -6.22 -7.46
CA ARG A 51 -15.29 -4.80 -7.77
C ARG A 51 -16.31 -4.06 -6.91
N ASN A 52 -17.25 -4.78 -6.34
CA ASN A 52 -18.31 -4.24 -5.47
C ASN A 52 -18.06 -4.51 -3.98
N ASN A 53 -16.94 -5.12 -3.63
CA ASN A 53 -16.61 -5.40 -2.25
C ASN A 53 -15.75 -4.28 -1.67
N TYR A 54 -16.39 -3.18 -1.30
CA TYR A 54 -15.72 -2.01 -0.71
C TYR A 54 -15.40 -2.20 0.78
N GLU A 55 -15.92 -3.24 1.41
CA GLU A 55 -15.86 -3.52 2.85
C GLU A 55 -14.71 -4.45 3.25
N GLN A 56 -13.78 -4.69 2.33
CA GLN A 56 -12.63 -5.54 2.59
C GLN A 56 -11.75 -4.95 3.68
N ILE A 57 -11.38 -5.80 4.65
CA ILE A 57 -10.51 -5.38 5.74
C ILE A 57 -9.05 -5.34 5.32
N ALA A 58 -8.35 -4.28 5.69
CA ALA A 58 -6.91 -4.14 5.59
C ALA A 58 -6.27 -4.32 6.97
N LEU A 59 -5.16 -5.06 6.99
CA LEU A 59 -4.27 -5.20 8.14
C LEU A 59 -3.06 -4.30 7.93
N THR A 60 -2.67 -3.56 8.97
CA THR A 60 -1.49 -2.70 8.97
C THR A 60 -0.67 -3.02 10.24
N PRO A 61 0.67 -3.03 10.20
CA PRO A 61 1.46 -3.14 11.42
C PRO A 61 1.00 -2.10 12.45
N GLY A 62 0.89 -2.48 13.71
CA GLY A 62 0.65 -1.54 14.79
C GLY A 62 1.90 -0.75 15.16
N GLU A 63 1.84 0.06 16.22
CA GLU A 63 2.99 0.89 16.63
C GLU A 63 4.27 0.07 16.94
N ASN A 64 4.06 -1.20 17.29
CA ASN A 64 5.12 -2.19 17.49
C ASN A 64 4.59 -3.61 17.22
N ALA A 65 5.46 -4.62 17.23
CA ALA A 65 5.14 -6.00 16.92
C ALA A 65 4.07 -6.66 17.82
N THR A 66 3.73 -6.07 18.98
CA THR A 66 2.67 -6.58 19.86
C THR A 66 1.29 -6.07 19.50
N LYS A 67 1.15 -5.28 18.45
CA LYS A 67 -0.10 -4.65 18.01
C LYS A 67 -0.36 -4.91 16.52
N MET A 68 -1.64 -4.98 16.18
CA MET A 68 -2.12 -5.06 14.78
C MET A 68 -3.25 -4.06 14.60
N ASN A 69 -3.17 -3.28 13.55
CA ASN A 69 -4.17 -2.30 13.15
C ASN A 69 -5.06 -2.85 12.04
N PHE A 70 -6.34 -2.52 12.12
CA PHE A 70 -7.36 -2.94 11.16
C PHE A 70 -8.12 -1.73 10.66
N ALA A 71 -8.46 -1.72 9.38
CA ALA A 71 -9.37 -0.74 8.79
C ALA A 71 -10.30 -1.42 7.77
N TRP A 72 -11.55 -0.96 7.71
CA TRP A 72 -12.54 -1.40 6.73
C TRP A 72 -13.65 -0.35 6.60
N TYR A 73 -14.38 -0.40 5.51
CA TYR A 73 -15.66 0.33 5.40
C TYR A 73 -16.82 -0.54 5.82
N CYS A 74 -17.89 0.09 6.28
CA CYS A 74 -19.23 -0.47 6.41
C CYS A 74 -20.27 0.51 5.89
N VAL A 75 -21.53 0.09 5.76
CA VAL A 75 -22.62 0.95 5.29
C VAL A 75 -23.57 1.37 6.42
N THR A 76 -23.38 0.84 7.62
CA THR A 76 -24.19 1.18 8.80
C THR A 76 -23.40 1.95 9.85
N GLU A 77 -24.08 2.84 10.58
CA GLU A 77 -23.49 3.47 11.78
C GLU A 77 -23.51 2.46 12.92
N GLU A 78 -22.32 2.00 13.33
CA GLU A 78 -22.16 1.00 14.38
C GLU A 78 -20.85 1.20 15.14
N ILE A 79 -20.68 0.51 16.26
CA ILE A 79 -19.39 0.47 16.95
C ILE A 79 -18.54 -0.61 16.29
N PRO A 80 -17.42 -0.24 15.61
CA PRO A 80 -16.55 -1.23 14.97
C PRO A 80 -15.85 -2.07 16.03
N LYS A 81 -15.74 -3.38 15.75
CA LYS A 81 -15.15 -4.33 16.67
C LYS A 81 -14.30 -5.36 15.93
N ILE A 82 -13.24 -5.80 16.58
CA ILE A 82 -12.48 -7.01 16.24
C ILE A 82 -12.66 -8.02 17.37
N LYS A 83 -13.01 -9.24 17.00
CA LYS A 83 -12.97 -10.41 17.88
C LYS A 83 -11.66 -11.16 17.56
N LEU A 84 -10.74 -11.18 18.51
CA LEU A 84 -9.48 -11.91 18.40
C LEU A 84 -9.61 -13.26 19.12
N MET A 85 -9.18 -14.31 18.46
CA MET A 85 -9.24 -15.68 18.95
C MET A 85 -7.86 -16.34 18.83
N ASP A 86 -7.63 -17.36 19.65
CA ASP A 86 -6.48 -18.24 19.49
C ASP A 86 -6.65 -19.20 18.29
N SER A 87 -5.64 -20.01 18.03
CA SER A 87 -5.65 -20.98 16.93
C SER A 87 -6.74 -22.07 17.05
N GLN A 88 -7.35 -22.24 18.22
CA GLN A 88 -8.46 -23.14 18.49
C GLN A 88 -9.84 -22.45 18.42
N GLY A 89 -9.88 -21.17 18.06
CA GLY A 89 -11.12 -20.38 17.98
C GLY A 89 -11.67 -19.91 19.33
N ARG A 90 -10.89 -19.99 20.42
CA ARG A 90 -11.30 -19.45 21.72
C ARG A 90 -11.07 -17.95 21.74
N VAL A 91 -12.07 -17.19 22.11
CA VAL A 91 -11.98 -15.73 22.19
C VAL A 91 -10.95 -15.30 23.23
N ILE A 92 -9.94 -14.55 22.78
CA ILE A 92 -8.93 -13.91 23.64
C ILE A 92 -9.42 -12.54 24.09
N GLN A 93 -9.91 -11.74 23.12
CA GLN A 93 -10.42 -10.39 23.37
C GLN A 93 -11.43 -9.97 22.31
N GLU A 94 -12.31 -9.07 22.69
CA GLU A 94 -13.17 -8.31 21.78
C GLU A 94 -12.83 -6.82 21.96
N VAL A 95 -12.30 -6.21 20.91
CA VAL A 95 -11.80 -4.83 20.97
C VAL A 95 -12.72 -3.94 20.17
N GLN A 96 -13.16 -2.85 20.79
CA GLN A 96 -13.90 -1.79 20.11
C GLN A 96 -12.93 -0.75 19.54
N GLY A 97 -13.29 -0.18 18.40
CA GLY A 97 -12.55 0.89 17.76
C GLY A 97 -13.39 2.11 17.52
N GLN A 98 -13.03 2.84 16.47
CA GLN A 98 -13.66 4.10 16.11
C GLN A 98 -14.19 4.07 14.68
N GLN A 99 -15.41 4.58 14.52
CA GLN A 99 -16.01 4.88 13.24
C GLN A 99 -15.85 6.38 12.96
N ASN A 100 -15.31 6.76 11.81
CA ASN A 100 -15.09 8.15 11.47
C ASN A 100 -16.24 8.69 10.61
N LEU A 101 -17.28 9.20 11.26
CA LEU A 101 -18.46 9.75 10.59
C LEU A 101 -18.18 11.03 9.79
N ALA A 102 -17.09 11.74 10.08
CA ALA A 102 -16.70 12.96 9.36
C ALA A 102 -16.06 12.64 7.99
N ASN A 103 -15.50 11.44 7.85
CA ASN A 103 -14.83 10.99 6.63
C ASN A 103 -15.65 9.96 5.85
N LYS A 104 -16.99 10.01 5.97
CA LYS A 104 -17.86 9.20 5.12
C LYS A 104 -17.61 9.49 3.65
N GLU A 105 -17.53 8.44 2.84
CA GLU A 105 -17.46 8.55 1.40
C GLU A 105 -18.81 8.16 0.79
N THR A 106 -19.26 8.89 -0.21
CA THR A 106 -20.48 8.57 -0.94
C THR A 106 -20.13 8.27 -2.38
N ILE A 107 -20.49 7.07 -2.83
CA ILE A 107 -20.35 6.64 -4.21
C ILE A 107 -21.71 6.41 -4.85
N THR A 108 -21.80 6.59 -6.16
CA THR A 108 -23.03 6.38 -6.93
C THR A 108 -22.75 5.41 -8.06
N GLU A 109 -23.50 4.33 -8.11
CA GLU A 109 -23.44 3.35 -9.19
C GLU A 109 -24.85 2.99 -9.66
N ASN A 110 -25.13 3.16 -10.96
CA ASN A 110 -26.44 2.86 -11.56
C ASN A 110 -27.62 3.46 -10.77
N ASP A 111 -27.53 4.75 -10.45
CA ASP A 111 -28.50 5.50 -9.63
C ASP A 111 -28.62 5.03 -8.16
N ASN A 112 -27.85 4.04 -7.74
CA ASN A 112 -27.77 3.64 -6.34
C ASN A 112 -26.69 4.44 -5.63
N VAL A 113 -27.08 5.08 -4.53
CA VAL A 113 -26.16 5.85 -3.67
C VAL A 113 -25.78 4.97 -2.47
N ILE A 114 -24.48 4.75 -2.30
CA ILE A 114 -23.91 3.97 -1.20
C ILE A 114 -23.05 4.91 -0.37
N THR A 115 -23.28 4.93 0.94
CA THR A 115 -22.44 5.68 1.88
C THR A 115 -21.53 4.71 2.61
N LEU A 116 -20.25 4.88 2.42
CA LEU A 116 -19.20 4.09 3.05
C LEU A 116 -18.69 4.81 4.29
N ILE A 117 -18.65 4.12 5.41
CA ILE A 117 -18.26 4.67 6.72
C ILE A 117 -16.98 3.96 7.18
N PRO A 118 -15.86 4.70 7.35
CA PRO A 118 -14.59 4.07 7.68
C PRO A 118 -14.51 3.70 9.17
N ASN A 119 -13.98 2.52 9.41
CA ASN A 119 -13.76 1.93 10.73
C ASN A 119 -12.29 1.66 10.97
N LYS A 120 -11.83 1.87 12.21
CA LYS A 120 -10.47 1.57 12.65
C LYS A 120 -10.49 0.90 14.01
N VAL A 121 -9.74 -0.20 14.13
CA VAL A 121 -9.53 -0.93 15.39
C VAL A 121 -8.06 -1.30 15.51
N THR A 122 -7.52 -1.23 16.72
CA THR A 122 -6.17 -1.74 17.04
C THR A 122 -6.29 -2.81 18.11
N VAL A 123 -5.78 -4.01 17.84
CA VAL A 123 -5.59 -5.05 18.84
C VAL A 123 -4.18 -4.97 19.42
N SER A 124 -4.01 -5.39 20.65
CA SER A 124 -2.73 -5.33 21.36
C SER A 124 -2.50 -6.61 22.18
N GLY A 125 -1.27 -6.76 22.70
CA GLY A 125 -0.91 -7.94 23.50
C GLY A 125 -0.64 -9.18 22.67
N LEU A 126 -0.28 -9.01 21.40
CA LEU A 126 0.10 -10.11 20.52
C LEU A 126 1.47 -10.67 20.94
N ALA A 127 1.57 -12.00 20.98
CA ALA A 127 2.83 -12.71 21.20
C ALA A 127 3.48 -13.02 19.84
N GLU A 128 4.81 -13.15 19.82
CA GLU A 128 5.55 -13.56 18.63
C GLU A 128 5.26 -15.02 18.24
N ASN A 129 5.49 -15.35 16.97
CA ASN A 129 5.39 -16.70 16.43
C ASN A 129 4.06 -17.40 16.79
N THR A 130 2.99 -16.64 16.76
CA THR A 130 1.67 -17.08 17.22
C THR A 130 0.64 -16.92 16.13
N SER A 131 -0.17 -17.97 15.92
CA SER A 131 -1.31 -17.93 15.00
C SER A 131 -2.56 -17.45 15.73
N TYR A 132 -3.20 -16.47 15.15
CA TYR A 132 -4.45 -15.89 15.63
C TYR A 132 -5.55 -16.04 14.59
N GLN A 133 -6.79 -16.16 15.07
CA GLN A 133 -7.99 -16.01 14.24
C GLN A 133 -8.67 -14.70 14.61
N TYR A 134 -9.37 -14.10 13.66
CA TYR A 134 -10.15 -12.89 13.91
C TYR A 134 -11.43 -12.83 13.08
N GLN A 135 -12.38 -12.08 13.61
CA GLN A 135 -13.58 -11.63 12.90
C GLN A 135 -13.71 -10.12 13.12
N TYR A 136 -14.22 -9.40 12.13
CA TYR A 136 -14.59 -8.00 12.28
C TYR A 136 -16.11 -7.84 12.20
N TYR A 137 -16.61 -6.85 12.92
CA TYR A 137 -18.04 -6.56 12.95
C TYR A 137 -18.40 -5.69 11.76
N LEU A 138 -19.35 -6.14 10.94
CA LEU A 138 -19.71 -5.56 9.67
C LEU A 138 -21.23 -5.58 9.50
N ASP A 139 -21.82 -4.39 9.44
CA ASP A 139 -23.25 -4.17 9.16
C ASP A 139 -24.19 -5.06 10.00
N GLY A 140 -23.95 -5.08 11.30
CA GLY A 140 -24.79 -5.79 12.27
C GLY A 140 -24.43 -7.26 12.48
N ALA A 141 -23.37 -7.78 11.83
CA ALA A 141 -22.96 -9.18 11.96
C ALA A 141 -21.43 -9.35 12.06
N TRP A 142 -20.99 -10.49 12.57
CA TRP A 142 -19.59 -10.87 12.49
C TRP A 142 -19.27 -11.40 11.09
N SER A 143 -18.12 -10.99 10.55
CA SER A 143 -17.59 -11.49 9.29
C SER A 143 -17.26 -13.00 9.37
N ASP A 144 -16.88 -13.56 8.24
CA ASP A 144 -16.15 -14.82 8.22
C ASP A 144 -14.90 -14.76 9.11
N THR A 145 -14.42 -15.94 9.52
CA THR A 145 -13.19 -16.05 10.31
C THR A 145 -11.97 -16.03 9.40
N TYR A 146 -11.06 -15.12 9.67
CA TYR A 146 -9.75 -15.00 9.02
C TYR A 146 -8.64 -15.37 10.00
N THR A 147 -7.42 -15.56 9.49
CA THR A 147 -6.24 -15.88 10.29
C THR A 147 -5.10 -14.94 9.96
N PHE A 148 -4.26 -14.66 10.92
CA PHE A 148 -2.93 -14.08 10.69
C PHE A 148 -1.91 -14.71 11.65
N GLU A 149 -0.65 -14.58 11.31
CA GLU A 149 0.46 -15.09 12.09
C GLU A 149 1.44 -13.98 12.42
N THR A 150 1.74 -13.79 13.70
CA THR A 150 2.87 -12.97 14.10
C THR A 150 4.17 -13.76 13.90
N LYS A 151 5.22 -13.08 13.45
CA LYS A 151 6.52 -13.69 13.21
C LYS A 151 7.52 -13.28 14.29
N SER A 152 8.74 -13.82 14.22
CA SER A 152 9.86 -13.41 15.08
C SER A 152 10.19 -11.93 14.88
N THR A 153 10.58 -11.26 15.95
CA THR A 153 11.11 -9.90 15.92
C THR A 153 12.65 -9.86 15.88
N GLU A 154 13.32 -11.00 16.13
CA GLU A 154 14.78 -11.11 16.03
C GLU A 154 15.26 -11.38 14.60
N ASN A 155 14.56 -12.29 13.92
CA ASN A 155 14.89 -12.69 12.55
C ASN A 155 13.62 -12.60 11.70
N PHE A 156 13.42 -11.48 11.07
CA PHE A 156 12.27 -11.22 10.21
C PHE A 156 12.68 -10.77 8.81
N SER A 157 11.79 -10.88 7.87
CA SER A 157 11.91 -10.30 6.55
C SER A 157 10.66 -9.52 6.19
N VAL A 158 10.85 -8.54 5.34
CA VAL A 158 9.77 -7.74 4.77
C VAL A 158 9.76 -7.88 3.26
N MET A 159 8.59 -7.82 2.67
CA MET A 159 8.44 -7.71 1.23
C MET A 159 8.29 -6.22 0.90
N TYR A 160 9.18 -5.69 0.07
CA TYR A 160 9.07 -4.33 -0.42
C TYR A 160 8.49 -4.32 -1.83
N VAL A 161 7.49 -3.48 -2.05
CA VAL A 161 6.83 -3.24 -3.33
C VAL A 161 6.61 -1.75 -3.54
N GLY A 162 6.52 -1.31 -4.79
CA GLY A 162 6.11 0.03 -5.16
C GLY A 162 5.08 -0.03 -6.28
N ASP A 163 4.25 0.96 -6.36
CA ASP A 163 3.39 1.27 -7.51
C ASP A 163 2.56 0.07 -8.01
N PRO A 164 1.81 -0.63 -7.13
CA PRO A 164 0.85 -1.62 -7.62
C PRO A 164 -0.23 -0.98 -8.49
N GLN A 165 -0.51 0.27 -8.28
CA GLN A 165 -1.22 1.26 -9.11
C GLN A 165 -2.40 0.63 -9.86
N ILE A 166 -3.28 -0.03 -9.10
CA ILE A 166 -4.46 -0.72 -9.65
C ILE A 166 -5.29 0.27 -10.48
N GLY A 167 -5.48 -0.02 -11.75
CA GLY A 167 -6.17 0.85 -12.71
C GLY A 167 -5.25 1.51 -13.73
N ALA A 168 -3.92 1.36 -13.62
CA ALA A 168 -2.94 2.03 -14.48
C ALA A 168 -2.68 1.36 -15.81
N SER A 169 -3.19 0.16 -16.08
CA SER A 169 -2.99 -0.56 -17.36
C SER A 169 -3.44 0.27 -18.55
N VAL A 170 -2.60 1.22 -18.94
CA VAL A 170 -2.84 2.13 -20.06
C VAL A 170 -2.38 1.54 -21.38
N GLY A 171 -2.92 2.05 -22.47
CA GLY A 171 -2.57 1.62 -23.84
C GLY A 171 -3.59 0.68 -24.46
N GLN A 172 -4.67 0.48 -23.79
CA GLN A 172 -5.75 -0.37 -24.21
C GLN A 172 -6.96 0.52 -24.51
N ASP A 173 -6.87 1.26 -25.56
CA ASP A 173 -7.58 2.49 -25.85
C ASP A 173 -9.11 2.50 -25.75
N ASP A 174 -9.79 1.38 -25.80
CA ASP A 174 -11.25 1.36 -25.86
C ASP A 174 -11.91 0.72 -24.65
N ASN A 175 -11.15 0.46 -23.60
CA ASN A 175 -11.69 -0.27 -22.50
C ASN A 175 -11.94 0.62 -21.29
N SER A 176 -12.95 0.23 -20.55
CA SER A 176 -13.32 0.94 -19.35
C SER A 176 -12.19 0.89 -18.32
N LYS A 177 -12.09 1.91 -17.49
CA LYS A 177 -11.17 1.94 -16.34
C LYS A 177 -11.32 0.69 -15.46
N GLU A 178 -12.52 0.15 -15.34
CA GLU A 178 -12.81 -1.10 -14.63
C GLU A 178 -12.04 -2.30 -15.21
N TYR A 179 -11.82 -2.34 -16.51
CA TYR A 179 -11.02 -3.37 -17.15
C TYR A 179 -9.54 -3.27 -16.73
N HIS A 180 -9.03 -2.05 -16.63
CA HIS A 180 -7.67 -1.80 -16.15
C HIS A 180 -7.53 -2.28 -14.70
N ALA A 181 -8.45 -1.90 -13.84
CA ALA A 181 -8.45 -2.34 -12.45
C ALA A 181 -8.55 -3.87 -12.32
N MET A 182 -9.38 -4.52 -13.15
CA MET A 182 -9.49 -5.99 -13.17
C MET A 182 -8.18 -6.67 -13.58
N ASN A 183 -7.51 -6.16 -14.61
CA ASN A 183 -6.24 -6.70 -15.09
C ASN A 183 -5.13 -6.52 -14.06
N ASP A 184 -5.02 -5.33 -13.51
CA ASP A 184 -3.96 -5.00 -12.55
C ASP A 184 -4.16 -5.75 -11.23
N ALA A 185 -5.41 -5.88 -10.77
CA ALA A 185 -5.73 -6.69 -9.61
C ALA A 185 -5.40 -8.17 -9.81
N TYR A 186 -5.56 -8.72 -11.02
CA TYR A 186 -5.10 -10.07 -11.35
C TYR A 186 -3.58 -10.19 -11.18
N ASN A 187 -2.84 -9.28 -11.82
CA ASN A 187 -1.38 -9.29 -11.77
C ASN A 187 -0.86 -9.07 -10.34
N TRP A 188 -1.49 -8.18 -9.59
CA TRP A 188 -1.18 -7.95 -8.19
C TRP A 188 -1.38 -9.20 -7.33
N ASN A 189 -2.52 -9.88 -7.47
CA ASN A 189 -2.78 -11.15 -6.78
C ASN A 189 -1.73 -12.21 -7.13
N HIS A 190 -1.33 -12.29 -8.40
CA HIS A 190 -0.33 -13.24 -8.86
C HIS A 190 1.06 -12.92 -8.28
N THR A 191 1.43 -11.65 -8.25
CA THR A 191 2.69 -11.16 -7.66
C THR A 191 2.76 -11.51 -6.17
N LEU A 192 1.72 -11.19 -5.40
CA LEU A 192 1.64 -11.53 -3.98
C LEU A 192 1.73 -13.04 -3.74
N SER A 193 0.98 -13.82 -4.51
CA SER A 193 0.99 -15.28 -4.39
C SER A 193 2.37 -15.87 -4.68
N SER A 194 3.02 -15.43 -5.74
CA SER A 194 4.34 -15.91 -6.13
C SER A 194 5.40 -15.55 -5.09
N ALA A 195 5.43 -14.29 -4.67
CA ALA A 195 6.44 -13.81 -3.73
C ALA A 195 6.28 -14.43 -2.34
N LEU A 196 5.06 -14.44 -1.79
CA LEU A 196 4.82 -14.98 -0.44
C LEU A 196 4.91 -16.51 -0.38
N SER A 197 4.65 -17.20 -1.49
CA SER A 197 4.91 -18.65 -1.59
C SER A 197 6.40 -18.97 -1.59
N ALA A 198 7.21 -18.13 -2.23
CA ALA A 198 8.66 -18.29 -2.25
C ALA A 198 9.32 -17.89 -0.92
N HIS A 199 8.71 -16.97 -0.17
CA HIS A 199 9.25 -16.37 1.05
C HIS A 199 8.23 -16.38 2.19
N SER A 200 8.02 -17.54 2.79
CA SER A 200 7.02 -17.76 3.85
C SER A 200 7.32 -17.07 5.19
N ASN A 201 8.54 -16.54 5.37
CA ASN A 201 8.99 -15.84 6.58
C ASN A 201 8.74 -14.32 6.55
N VAL A 202 8.08 -13.80 5.52
CA VAL A 202 7.70 -12.39 5.44
C VAL A 202 6.75 -12.05 6.59
N SER A 203 7.08 -11.01 7.35
CA SER A 203 6.29 -10.53 8.48
C SER A 203 5.23 -9.53 8.07
N PHE A 204 5.54 -8.66 7.12
CA PHE A 204 4.63 -7.67 6.54
C PHE A 204 5.17 -7.15 5.20
N ILE A 205 4.31 -6.47 4.47
CA ILE A 205 4.65 -5.80 3.21
C ILE A 205 4.88 -4.31 3.48
N LEU A 206 5.90 -3.74 2.85
CA LEU A 206 6.11 -2.30 2.73
C LEU A 206 5.70 -1.89 1.31
N SER A 207 4.71 -1.01 1.16
CA SER A 207 4.26 -0.48 -0.13
C SER A 207 4.63 0.99 -0.23
N ALA A 208 5.50 1.32 -1.19
CA ALA A 208 6.08 2.66 -1.33
C ALA A 208 5.18 3.65 -2.07
N GLY A 209 3.88 3.47 -2.05
CA GLY A 209 2.91 4.42 -2.60
C GLY A 209 2.25 3.95 -3.89
N ASP A 210 1.33 4.76 -4.37
CA ASP A 210 0.51 4.53 -5.55
C ASP A 210 -0.16 3.16 -5.53
N GLN A 211 -0.99 2.93 -4.50
CA GLN A 211 -1.78 1.72 -4.37
C GLN A 211 -2.84 1.63 -5.46
N ILE A 212 -3.34 2.78 -5.91
CA ILE A 212 -4.37 2.95 -6.93
C ILE A 212 -3.92 3.94 -7.99
N ASN A 213 -4.64 3.98 -9.12
CA ASN A 213 -4.35 4.90 -10.22
C ASN A 213 -5.21 6.18 -10.20
N GLN A 214 -6.48 6.09 -9.82
CA GLN A 214 -7.42 7.22 -9.88
C GLN A 214 -7.11 8.28 -8.81
N THR A 215 -6.59 9.43 -9.22
CA THR A 215 -6.20 10.52 -8.30
C THR A 215 -7.37 11.40 -7.89
N SER A 216 -8.27 11.73 -8.81
CA SER A 216 -9.36 12.68 -8.59
C SER A 216 -10.55 12.04 -7.88
N VAL A 217 -11.22 12.82 -7.04
CA VAL A 217 -12.54 12.50 -6.46
C VAL A 217 -13.55 13.63 -6.72
N SER A 218 -13.30 14.43 -7.75
CA SER A 218 -14.12 15.60 -8.05
C SER A 218 -15.49 15.27 -8.64
N LYS A 219 -15.66 14.08 -9.19
CA LYS A 219 -16.91 13.57 -9.79
C LYS A 219 -17.30 12.25 -9.14
N ASP A 220 -18.59 11.94 -9.14
CA ASP A 220 -19.10 10.67 -8.59
C ASP A 220 -18.47 9.45 -9.29
N ALA A 221 -18.23 9.54 -10.61
CA ALA A 221 -17.55 8.49 -11.35
C ALA A 221 -16.09 8.28 -10.85
N ASP A 222 -15.38 9.34 -10.52
CA ASP A 222 -14.00 9.26 -10.02
C ASP A 222 -13.97 8.63 -8.61
N LYS A 223 -14.95 8.93 -7.77
CA LYS A 223 -15.08 8.34 -6.44
C LYS A 223 -15.35 6.84 -6.50
N LEU A 224 -16.27 6.45 -7.38
CA LEU A 224 -16.58 5.04 -7.63
C LEU A 224 -15.33 4.30 -8.14
N GLU A 225 -14.61 4.90 -9.09
CA GLU A 225 -13.38 4.33 -9.66
C GLU A 225 -12.34 4.07 -8.57
N GLN A 226 -12.07 5.03 -7.69
CA GLN A 226 -11.15 4.83 -6.57
C GLN A 226 -11.55 3.64 -5.70
N GLN A 227 -12.84 3.47 -5.40
CA GLN A 227 -13.29 2.34 -4.58
C GLN A 227 -13.17 1.00 -5.32
N ILE A 228 -13.38 0.96 -6.63
CA ILE A 228 -13.13 -0.23 -7.45
C ILE A 228 -11.64 -0.58 -7.45
N GLU A 229 -10.76 0.40 -7.57
CA GLU A 229 -9.31 0.20 -7.55
C GLU A 229 -8.83 -0.28 -6.16
N TYR A 230 -9.32 0.31 -5.06
CA TYR A 230 -9.03 -0.20 -3.72
C TYR A 230 -9.59 -1.62 -3.50
N ALA A 231 -10.79 -1.91 -4.02
CA ALA A 231 -11.31 -3.28 -3.99
C ALA A 231 -10.38 -4.25 -4.74
N GLY A 232 -9.79 -3.82 -5.84
CA GLY A 232 -8.77 -4.55 -6.59
C GLY A 232 -7.48 -4.75 -5.80
N PHE A 233 -6.96 -3.70 -5.18
CA PHE A 233 -5.76 -3.75 -4.34
C PHE A 233 -5.93 -4.73 -3.17
N LEU A 234 -7.06 -4.66 -2.49
CA LEU A 234 -7.37 -5.51 -1.34
C LEU A 234 -7.91 -6.90 -1.73
N SER A 235 -8.06 -7.22 -3.02
CA SER A 235 -8.73 -8.43 -3.50
C SER A 235 -8.01 -9.74 -3.18
N SER A 236 -6.70 -9.69 -2.94
CA SER A 236 -5.95 -10.89 -2.60
C SER A 236 -6.38 -11.45 -1.24
N PRO A 237 -6.77 -12.74 -1.16
CA PRO A 237 -7.06 -13.37 0.11
C PRO A 237 -5.86 -13.35 1.08
N LEU A 238 -4.64 -13.27 0.55
CA LEU A 238 -3.41 -13.21 1.35
C LEU A 238 -3.35 -11.95 2.21
N LEU A 239 -3.96 -10.83 1.77
CA LEU A 239 -4.00 -9.59 2.53
C LEU A 239 -4.96 -9.64 3.74
N ARG A 240 -5.76 -10.70 3.87
CA ARG A 240 -6.50 -10.99 5.12
C ARG A 240 -5.57 -11.54 6.21
N SER A 241 -4.38 -11.97 5.86
CA SER A 241 -3.41 -12.60 6.77
C SER A 241 -2.07 -11.85 6.82
N MET A 242 -1.81 -10.97 5.85
CA MET A 242 -0.54 -10.27 5.68
C MET A 242 -0.73 -8.77 5.87
N PRO A 243 -0.12 -8.16 6.90
CA PRO A 243 -0.19 -6.72 7.10
C PRO A 243 0.57 -5.96 6.00
N VAL A 244 0.07 -4.79 5.62
CA VAL A 244 0.71 -3.89 4.66
C VAL A 244 0.93 -2.53 5.32
N ALA A 245 2.17 -2.08 5.42
CA ALA A 245 2.54 -0.72 5.76
C ALA A 245 2.66 0.08 4.46
N THR A 246 1.74 1.01 4.26
CA THR A 246 1.63 1.78 3.01
C THR A 246 2.24 3.17 3.14
N THR A 247 2.71 3.72 2.04
CA THR A 247 3.12 5.12 1.89
C THR A 247 2.13 5.86 0.99
N ILE A 248 2.00 7.16 1.15
CA ILE A 248 1.14 7.99 0.30
C ILE A 248 1.90 8.30 -1.00
N GLY A 249 1.43 7.73 -2.12
CA GLY A 249 1.91 8.11 -3.45
C GLY A 249 1.16 9.33 -4.00
N ASN A 250 1.59 9.83 -5.15
CA ASN A 250 0.92 10.99 -5.75
C ASN A 250 -0.50 10.65 -6.24
N HIS A 251 -0.76 9.40 -6.62
CA HIS A 251 -2.09 8.94 -6.95
C HIS A 251 -3.00 8.76 -5.72
N ASP A 252 -2.45 8.47 -4.55
CA ASP A 252 -3.20 8.36 -3.29
C ASP A 252 -3.52 9.71 -2.65
N SER A 253 -2.71 10.75 -2.92
CA SER A 253 -2.60 11.97 -2.11
C SER A 253 -3.82 12.89 -2.11
N LYS A 254 -4.71 12.76 -3.09
CA LYS A 254 -5.83 13.68 -3.34
C LYS A 254 -7.14 13.27 -2.67
N SER A 255 -7.14 12.24 -1.84
CA SER A 255 -8.37 11.70 -1.25
C SER A 255 -8.15 11.17 0.16
N VAL A 256 -9.15 11.34 1.02
CA VAL A 256 -9.21 10.72 2.35
C VAL A 256 -9.33 9.20 2.29
N ASN A 257 -9.64 8.64 1.12
CA ASN A 257 -9.84 7.20 0.95
C ASN A 257 -8.59 6.39 1.34
N TYR A 258 -7.38 6.90 1.07
CA TYR A 258 -6.17 6.25 1.54
C TYR A 258 -6.19 6.05 3.07
N SER A 259 -6.37 7.12 3.84
CA SER A 259 -6.41 7.02 5.30
C SER A 259 -7.64 6.29 5.84
N ASN A 260 -8.70 6.19 5.05
CA ASN A 260 -9.87 5.39 5.41
C ASN A 260 -9.61 3.88 5.25
N HIS A 261 -8.86 3.48 4.22
CA HIS A 261 -8.51 2.07 3.98
C HIS A 261 -7.35 1.57 4.85
N PHE A 262 -6.47 2.47 5.35
CA PHE A 262 -5.29 2.08 6.11
C PHE A 262 -5.26 2.73 7.49
N ASN A 263 -5.02 1.92 8.51
CA ASN A 263 -4.91 2.37 9.90
C ASN A 263 -3.45 2.49 10.32
N ASN A 264 -2.75 3.46 9.72
CA ASN A 264 -1.32 3.66 10.00
C ASN A 264 -1.09 4.09 11.47
N PRO A 265 -0.09 3.51 12.15
CA PRO A 265 0.20 3.83 13.55
C PRO A 265 0.97 5.14 13.69
N ASN A 266 0.94 5.73 14.89
CA ASN A 266 1.74 6.92 15.24
C ASN A 266 1.71 8.01 14.14
N THR A 267 0.52 8.23 13.56
CA THR A 267 0.36 9.30 12.57
C THR A 267 0.66 10.64 13.21
N ALA A 268 1.42 11.48 12.52
CA ALA A 268 1.84 12.77 13.02
C ALA A 268 0.63 13.66 13.39
N THR A 269 0.62 14.15 14.62
CA THR A 269 -0.40 15.06 15.16
C THR A 269 0.11 16.47 15.39
N SER A 270 1.41 16.70 15.11
CA SER A 270 2.12 17.96 15.29
C SER A 270 1.92 18.94 14.12
N VAL A 271 2.76 19.96 14.02
CA VAL A 271 2.76 20.99 12.94
C VAL A 271 2.72 20.36 11.55
N ALA A 272 3.36 19.22 11.35
CA ALA A 272 3.29 18.46 10.09
C ALA A 272 1.86 18.14 9.65
N THR A 273 0.91 18.00 10.58
CA THR A 273 -0.48 17.72 10.26
C THR A 273 -1.24 18.90 9.67
N THR A 274 -0.83 20.12 9.96
CA THR A 274 -1.53 21.33 9.49
C THR A 274 -0.89 21.93 8.26
N GLU A 275 0.42 21.83 8.12
CA GLU A 275 1.18 22.46 7.05
C GLU A 275 1.74 21.48 6.03
N GLY A 276 1.76 20.20 6.33
CA GLY A 276 2.43 19.17 5.53
C GLY A 276 1.59 17.94 5.22
N LYS A 277 0.32 17.90 5.60
CA LYS A 277 -0.55 16.79 5.22
C LYS A 277 -1.18 17.02 3.85
N THR A 278 -1.39 15.92 3.13
CA THR A 278 -2.29 15.87 1.98
C THR A 278 -3.70 15.46 2.42
N ASP A 279 -4.65 15.41 1.50
CA ASP A 279 -5.99 14.89 1.81
C ASP A 279 -5.96 13.42 2.26
N ALA A 280 -4.99 12.65 1.78
CA ALA A 280 -4.76 11.27 2.17
C ALA A 280 -4.29 11.09 3.62
N GLY A 281 -3.59 12.06 4.18
CA GLY A 281 -3.07 11.95 5.54
C GLY A 281 -1.71 12.59 5.73
N THR A 282 -0.83 11.93 6.48
CA THR A 282 0.45 12.47 6.90
C THR A 282 1.47 11.36 7.19
N ASP A 283 2.66 11.77 7.60
CA ASP A 283 3.74 10.90 8.04
C ASP A 283 3.32 10.01 9.22
N TYR A 284 3.97 8.86 9.34
CA TYR A 284 3.79 7.95 10.46
C TYR A 284 5.05 7.10 10.69
N TYR A 285 5.11 6.42 11.84
CA TYR A 285 6.21 5.51 12.14
C TYR A 285 5.76 4.32 12.99
N PHE A 286 6.54 3.27 12.98
CA PHE A 286 6.37 2.10 13.85
C PHE A 286 7.70 1.37 14.06
N THR A 287 7.73 0.47 15.03
CA THR A 287 8.87 -0.41 15.24
C THR A 287 8.50 -1.88 15.01
N TYR A 288 9.44 -2.64 14.49
CA TYR A 288 9.37 -4.10 14.46
C TYR A 288 10.73 -4.67 14.85
N GLY A 289 10.77 -5.42 15.96
CA GLY A 289 12.04 -5.80 16.58
C GLY A 289 12.89 -4.58 16.96
N ASN A 290 14.12 -4.57 16.50
CA ASN A 290 15.07 -3.48 16.70
C ASN A 290 15.14 -2.48 15.54
N THR A 291 14.14 -2.49 14.66
CA THR A 291 14.07 -1.63 13.48
C THR A 291 12.96 -0.60 13.62
N LEU A 292 13.33 0.66 13.42
CA LEU A 292 12.39 1.78 13.27
C LEU A 292 12.09 1.98 11.79
N PHE A 293 10.81 1.96 11.43
CA PHE A 293 10.28 2.30 10.11
C PHE A 293 9.58 3.64 10.18
N VAL A 294 9.96 4.56 9.29
CA VAL A 294 9.34 5.87 9.17
C VAL A 294 8.84 6.05 7.74
N SER A 295 7.57 6.41 7.58
CA SER A 295 6.98 6.73 6.28
C SER A 295 6.62 8.22 6.25
N ILE A 296 7.10 8.94 5.25
CA ILE A 296 6.82 10.36 5.05
C ILE A 296 6.06 10.61 3.75
N ASP A 297 5.15 11.59 3.77
CA ASP A 297 4.33 12.00 2.62
C ASP A 297 5.05 13.05 1.79
N THR A 298 5.88 12.62 0.85
CA THR A 298 6.68 13.51 -0.01
C THR A 298 5.88 14.22 -1.11
N ASN A 299 4.56 14.08 -1.16
CA ASN A 299 3.70 14.98 -1.91
C ASN A 299 3.68 16.39 -1.28
N ASN A 300 4.08 16.49 -0.03
CA ASN A 300 4.48 17.74 0.61
C ASN A 300 5.99 17.96 0.47
N TYR A 301 6.39 18.96 -0.30
CA TYR A 301 7.80 19.28 -0.53
C TYR A 301 8.48 20.06 0.61
N ASN A 302 7.76 20.41 1.67
CA ASN A 302 8.34 21.06 2.85
C ASN A 302 8.96 20.02 3.80
N CYS A 303 10.18 19.61 3.51
CA CYS A 303 10.86 18.54 4.26
C CYS A 303 11.19 18.92 5.73
N ALA A 304 11.13 20.20 6.10
CA ALA A 304 11.25 20.62 7.50
C ALA A 304 10.09 20.08 8.36
N THR A 305 8.91 19.87 7.81
CA THR A 305 7.79 19.24 8.52
C THR A 305 8.05 17.74 8.73
N HIS A 306 8.60 17.08 7.73
CA HIS A 306 9.00 15.66 7.82
C HIS A 306 10.14 15.48 8.81
N GLU A 307 11.10 16.40 8.85
CA GLU A 307 12.20 16.33 9.82
C GLU A 307 11.69 16.35 11.27
N ASN A 308 10.63 17.11 11.58
CA ASN A 308 10.04 17.10 12.92
C ASN A 308 9.48 15.73 13.30
N VAL A 309 8.83 15.04 12.37
CA VAL A 309 8.28 13.69 12.60
C VAL A 309 9.41 12.66 12.70
N ILE A 310 10.41 12.74 11.84
CA ILE A 310 11.61 11.87 11.90
C ILE A 310 12.30 12.02 13.25
N LYS A 311 12.51 13.27 13.71
CA LYS A 311 13.09 13.55 15.01
C LYS A 311 12.26 12.92 16.14
N GLU A 312 10.95 13.14 16.16
CA GLU A 312 10.04 12.55 17.13
C GLU A 312 10.15 11.02 17.14
N ALA A 313 10.13 10.39 15.97
CA ALA A 313 10.22 8.94 15.82
C ALA A 313 11.55 8.40 16.36
N VAL A 314 12.67 9.05 16.06
CA VAL A 314 14.01 8.64 16.54
C VAL A 314 14.15 8.85 18.05
N GLU A 315 13.68 9.99 18.58
CA GLU A 315 13.72 10.28 20.02
C GLU A 315 12.82 9.34 20.84
N ALA A 316 11.68 8.92 20.28
CA ALA A 316 10.78 7.96 20.91
C ALA A 316 11.32 6.51 20.88
N ASN A 317 12.27 6.21 20.00
CA ASN A 317 12.80 4.88 19.78
C ASN A 317 14.35 4.87 19.79
N PRO A 318 14.99 5.30 20.89
CA PRO A 318 16.45 5.46 20.96
C PRO A 318 17.21 4.15 20.85
N ASP A 319 16.56 3.03 21.17
CA ASP A 319 17.15 1.69 21.15
C ASP A 319 17.06 1.01 19.79
N ALA A 320 16.42 1.64 18.81
CA ALA A 320 16.35 1.10 17.45
C ALA A 320 17.74 1.05 16.83
N THR A 321 18.19 -0.16 16.47
CA THR A 321 19.50 -0.40 15.83
C THR A 321 19.47 -0.04 14.35
N TRP A 322 18.36 -0.33 13.69
CA TRP A 322 18.15 -0.07 12.28
C TRP A 322 17.06 0.97 12.06
N ARG A 323 17.26 1.83 11.08
CA ARG A 323 16.29 2.85 10.67
C ARG A 323 16.04 2.77 9.18
N VAL A 324 14.79 2.57 8.82
CA VAL A 324 14.33 2.50 7.43
C VAL A 324 13.39 3.67 7.17
N LEU A 325 13.69 4.48 6.18
CA LEU A 325 12.83 5.56 5.71
C LEU A 325 12.11 5.11 4.45
N MET A 326 10.82 5.38 4.36
CA MET A 326 10.01 5.09 3.19
C MET A 326 9.26 6.36 2.75
N PHE A 327 9.31 6.65 1.46
CA PHE A 327 8.54 7.71 0.82
C PHE A 327 8.38 7.41 -0.68
N HIS A 328 7.47 8.10 -1.34
CA HIS A 328 7.07 7.70 -2.68
C HIS A 328 8.03 8.16 -3.77
N GLN A 329 8.25 9.48 -3.93
CA GLN A 329 9.06 10.01 -5.04
C GLN A 329 10.51 9.58 -4.93
N ASP A 330 11.07 9.03 -6.02
CA ASP A 330 12.47 8.59 -6.05
C ASP A 330 13.43 9.79 -6.16
N ILE A 331 14.38 9.87 -5.24
CA ILE A 331 15.36 10.96 -5.19
C ILE A 331 16.66 10.66 -5.94
N TYR A 332 16.91 9.41 -6.32
CA TYR A 332 18.02 8.97 -7.16
C TYR A 332 17.53 8.18 -8.38
N GLY A 333 16.32 8.44 -8.78
CA GLY A 333 15.57 7.67 -9.74
C GLY A 333 16.23 7.51 -11.12
N SER A 334 15.74 6.52 -11.82
CA SER A 334 16.13 6.19 -13.18
C SER A 334 14.92 6.14 -14.12
N GLY A 335 13.72 6.52 -13.63
CA GLY A 335 12.50 6.58 -14.40
C GLY A 335 12.53 7.73 -15.42
N TYR A 336 11.94 7.46 -16.58
CA TYR A 336 11.74 8.49 -17.59
C TYR A 336 10.69 9.50 -17.10
N ASP A 337 10.98 10.79 -17.21
CA ASP A 337 10.15 11.93 -16.80
C ASP A 337 9.90 12.13 -15.28
N HIS A 338 10.39 11.26 -14.40
CA HIS A 338 10.16 11.38 -12.95
C HIS A 338 11.39 11.81 -12.15
N SER A 339 12.59 11.63 -12.68
CA SER A 339 13.83 11.83 -11.93
C SER A 339 14.43 13.25 -12.02
N ASP A 340 13.77 14.22 -12.65
CA ASP A 340 14.35 15.53 -12.93
C ASP A 340 13.84 16.68 -12.05
N SER A 341 12.55 16.82 -11.77
CA SER A 341 12.01 17.98 -11.06
C SER A 341 11.83 17.74 -9.57
N ASP A 342 10.87 16.92 -9.19
CA ASP A 342 10.52 16.64 -7.79
C ASP A 342 11.59 15.84 -7.06
N GLY A 343 12.16 14.83 -7.72
CA GLY A 343 13.26 14.05 -7.18
C GLY A 343 14.48 14.91 -6.81
N ILE A 344 14.86 15.87 -7.65
CA ILE A 344 15.99 16.77 -7.37
C ILE A 344 15.70 17.70 -6.16
N VAL A 345 14.49 18.27 -6.11
CA VAL A 345 14.09 19.15 -4.99
C VAL A 345 14.09 18.36 -3.67
N LEU A 346 13.47 17.19 -3.66
CA LEU A 346 13.42 16.32 -2.48
C LEU A 346 14.81 15.83 -2.08
N ARG A 347 15.65 15.41 -3.03
CA ARG A 347 17.02 14.97 -2.76
C ARG A 347 17.82 16.03 -2.01
N THR A 348 17.76 17.28 -2.49
CA THR A 348 18.50 18.39 -1.88
C THR A 348 18.09 18.61 -0.42
N GLN A 349 16.82 18.40 -0.08
CA GLN A 349 16.30 18.60 1.28
C GLN A 349 16.42 17.35 2.16
N LEU A 350 16.18 16.16 1.61
CA LEU A 350 16.09 14.92 2.40
C LEU A 350 17.45 14.30 2.68
N THR A 351 18.43 14.36 1.77
CA THR A 351 19.73 13.70 2.01
C THR A 351 20.43 14.18 3.28
N PRO A 352 20.45 15.49 3.60
CA PRO A 352 21.01 15.94 4.88
C PRO A 352 20.23 15.45 6.11
N ILE A 353 18.92 15.27 5.98
CA ILE A 353 18.06 14.76 7.06
C ILE A 353 18.30 13.26 7.25
N ILE A 354 18.38 12.49 6.15
CA ILE A 354 18.66 11.07 6.15
C ILE A 354 19.99 10.79 6.86
N ASP A 355 21.02 11.54 6.51
CA ASP A 355 22.36 11.44 7.11
C ASP A 355 22.37 11.85 8.58
N LYS A 356 21.71 12.96 8.91
CA LYS A 356 21.63 13.49 10.30
C LYS A 356 20.98 12.51 11.28
N TYR A 357 20.02 11.72 10.83
CA TYR A 357 19.28 10.77 11.67
C TYR A 357 19.70 9.32 11.45
N ASP A 358 20.84 9.09 10.79
CA ASP A 358 21.48 7.79 10.58
C ASP A 358 20.51 6.73 10.04
N PHE A 359 19.82 7.02 8.93
CA PHE A 359 19.01 6.02 8.24
C PHE A 359 19.88 5.04 7.46
N ASP A 360 19.63 3.74 7.67
CA ASP A 360 20.39 2.64 7.04
C ASP A 360 19.89 2.30 5.65
N ALA A 361 18.59 2.50 5.39
CA ALA A 361 17.97 2.23 4.11
C ALA A 361 16.85 3.21 3.82
N VAL A 362 16.69 3.54 2.52
CA VAL A 362 15.59 4.35 1.99
C VAL A 362 14.88 3.55 0.90
N LEU A 363 13.57 3.39 1.04
CA LEU A 363 12.72 2.65 0.12
C LEU A 363 11.77 3.64 -0.58
N GLN A 364 11.69 3.55 -1.90
CA GLN A 364 11.00 4.51 -2.75
C GLN A 364 10.22 3.82 -3.86
N GLY A 365 9.28 4.50 -4.48
CA GLY A 365 8.48 4.05 -5.62
C GLY A 365 8.60 5.02 -6.80
N HIS A 366 7.46 5.30 -7.45
CA HIS A 366 7.24 6.35 -8.45
C HIS A 366 7.85 6.10 -9.83
N ASP A 367 9.06 5.63 -9.92
CA ASP A 367 9.80 5.55 -11.19
C ASP A 367 9.44 4.32 -12.05
N HIS A 368 8.61 3.41 -11.55
CA HIS A 368 8.20 2.15 -12.20
C HIS A 368 9.37 1.31 -12.71
N THR A 369 10.53 1.48 -12.10
CA THR A 369 11.76 0.76 -12.42
C THR A 369 12.43 0.27 -11.15
N TYR A 370 13.12 -0.86 -11.24
CA TYR A 370 13.96 -1.31 -10.14
C TYR A 370 15.35 -0.68 -10.28
N SER A 371 15.72 0.12 -9.31
CA SER A 371 17.08 0.65 -9.16
C SER A 371 17.57 0.49 -7.73
N ARG A 372 18.88 0.46 -7.58
CA ARG A 372 19.55 0.37 -6.30
C ARG A 372 20.88 1.12 -6.35
N THR A 373 21.10 2.01 -5.39
CA THR A 373 22.40 2.65 -5.22
C THR A 373 23.37 1.77 -4.42
N TYR A 374 24.64 2.10 -4.44
CA TYR A 374 25.57 1.74 -3.37
C TYR A 374 25.24 2.57 -2.13
N GLN A 375 25.91 2.28 -1.00
CA GLN A 375 25.83 3.15 0.17
C GLN A 375 26.36 4.54 -0.21
N LEU A 376 25.59 5.57 0.08
CA LEU A 376 25.89 6.96 -0.25
C LEU A 376 26.04 7.76 1.03
N SER A 377 26.93 8.75 1.00
CA SER A 377 26.91 9.87 1.95
C SER A 377 25.94 10.96 1.51
N SER A 378 25.69 11.95 2.36
CA SER A 378 24.74 13.03 2.11
C SER A 378 25.05 13.89 0.88
N ASP A 379 26.30 13.86 0.40
CA ASP A 379 26.72 14.52 -0.83
C ASP A 379 26.56 13.67 -2.10
N GLY A 380 26.00 12.47 -1.97
CA GLY A 380 25.77 11.53 -3.06
C GLY A 380 27.03 10.80 -3.55
N GLN A 381 28.10 10.78 -2.76
CA GLN A 381 29.32 10.04 -3.05
C GLN A 381 29.30 8.67 -2.37
N THR A 382 30.03 7.70 -2.93
CA THR A 382 30.18 6.35 -2.38
C THR A 382 31.48 6.19 -1.63
#